data_f63770de0b61f8e879ca9bdeacea5849
#
_entry.id   f63770de0b61f8e879ca9bdeacea5849
#
_cell.length_a   1.000
_cell.length_b   1.000
_cell.length_c   1.000
_cell.angle_alpha   90.00
_cell.angle_beta   90.00
_cell.angle_gamma   90.00
#
_symmetry.space_group_name_H-M   'P 1'
#
loop_
_entity.id
_entity.type
_entity.pdbx_description
1 polymer ?
#
loop_
_entity_poly.entity_id
_entity_poly.type
_entity_poly.pdbx_seq_one_letter_code
_entity_poly.pdbx_strand_id
1 'polypeptide(L)'
;DHGDISSVNSDDYNPYKWLEKFCDQSPVIHLKQSSNNKSGHWPFTKEYNKTGKIIPQKILNILKQNKISNVDLILELSFKEREPWDSSIESSLIESVKYWKKYL
;
A
#
# COMPACT_ATOMS: atom_id res chain seq x y z
N ASP A 1 6.43 10.77 -1.32
CA ASP A 1 6.12 9.65 -0.44
C ASP A 1 5.06 10.06 0.59
N HIS A 2 3.82 9.74 0.27
CA HIS A 2 2.64 10.11 1.05
C HIS A 2 2.53 9.35 2.40
N GLY A 3 3.47 8.50 2.70
CA GLY A 3 3.52 7.76 3.95
C GLY A 3 4.39 8.40 5.04
N ASP A 4 5.06 9.51 4.72
CA ASP A 4 5.97 10.13 5.67
C ASP A 4 5.21 10.89 6.75
N ILE A 5 5.36 10.43 7.99
CA ILE A 5 4.72 11.04 9.17
C ILE A 5 5.46 12.30 9.66
N SER A 6 6.59 12.66 9.07
CA SER A 6 7.33 13.89 9.41
C SER A 6 6.70 15.15 8.82
N SER A 7 5.76 15.00 7.89
CA SER A 7 5.05 16.14 7.31
C SER A 7 4.22 16.88 8.34
N VAL A 8 4.25 18.22 8.27
CA VAL A 8 3.52 19.11 9.19
C VAL A 8 2.01 19.10 8.91
N ASN A 9 1.61 18.95 7.65
CA ASN A 9 0.20 18.89 7.25
C ASN A 9 -0.30 17.44 7.28
N SER A 10 -1.40 17.18 8.02
CA SER A 10 -1.98 15.84 8.12
C SER A 10 -2.40 15.25 6.78
N ASP A 11 -2.80 16.06 5.80
CA ASP A 11 -3.18 15.58 4.47
C ASP A 11 -1.97 15.11 3.66
N ASP A 12 -0.77 15.60 3.95
CA ASP A 12 0.45 15.22 3.22
C ASP A 12 0.86 13.76 3.46
N TYR A 13 0.47 13.17 4.58
CA TYR A 13 0.71 11.75 4.84
C TYR A 13 -0.56 10.89 4.83
N ASN A 14 -1.67 11.42 4.35
CA ASN A 14 -2.90 10.67 4.13
C ASN A 14 -2.92 10.10 2.70
N PRO A 15 -2.69 8.78 2.52
CA PRO A 15 -2.61 8.18 1.19
C PRO A 15 -3.91 8.27 0.40
N TYR A 16 -5.04 8.29 1.08
CA TYR A 16 -6.35 8.36 0.42
C TYR A 16 -6.60 9.75 -0.18
N LYS A 17 -6.17 10.81 0.49
CA LYS A 17 -6.25 12.18 -0.04
C LYS A 17 -5.37 12.37 -1.28
N TRP A 18 -4.17 11.82 -1.26
CA TRP A 18 -3.30 11.82 -2.42
C TRP A 18 -3.89 11.04 -3.59
N LEU A 19 -4.46 9.87 -3.32
CA LEU A 19 -5.10 9.05 -4.34
C LEU A 19 -6.30 9.77 -4.97
N GLU A 20 -7.19 10.34 -4.16
CA GLU A 20 -8.35 11.12 -4.65
C GLU A 20 -7.91 12.24 -5.59
N LYS A 21 -6.80 12.92 -5.26
CA LYS A 21 -6.31 14.07 -6.01
C LYS A 21 -5.62 13.70 -7.33
N PHE A 22 -4.90 12.57 -7.37
CA PHE A 22 -3.99 12.25 -8.47
C PHE A 22 -4.28 10.94 -9.20
N CYS A 23 -5.29 10.18 -8.83
CA CYS A 23 -5.54 8.86 -9.43
C CYS A 23 -5.85 8.93 -10.94
N ASP A 24 -6.44 10.00 -11.41
CA ASP A 24 -6.74 10.24 -12.83
C ASP A 24 -5.47 10.48 -13.68
N GLN A 25 -4.37 10.83 -13.02
CA GLN A 25 -3.07 11.10 -13.66
C GLN A 25 -2.05 9.98 -13.39
N SER A 26 -2.46 8.91 -12.72
CA SER A 26 -1.56 7.86 -12.24
C SER A 26 -1.92 6.50 -12.85
N PRO A 27 -1.32 6.14 -13.99
CA PRO A 27 -1.58 4.83 -14.62
C PRO A 27 -0.99 3.67 -13.81
N VAL A 28 -0.04 3.96 -12.92
CA VAL A 28 0.61 3.00 -12.04
C VAL A 28 0.57 3.52 -10.62
N ILE A 29 0.14 2.69 -9.68
CA ILE A 29 0.09 3.02 -8.26
C ILE A 29 0.93 2.01 -7.48
N HIS A 30 1.94 2.50 -6.79
CA HIS A 30 2.74 1.69 -5.88
C HIS A 30 2.09 1.64 -4.51
N LEU A 31 1.93 0.45 -3.99
CA LEU A 31 1.27 0.18 -2.71
C LEU A 31 2.25 -0.46 -1.74
N LYS A 32 2.35 0.12 -0.57
CA LYS A 32 3.13 -0.40 0.55
C LYS A 32 2.32 -0.30 1.83
N GLN A 33 2.45 -1.26 2.72
CA GLN A 33 1.79 -1.16 4.00
C GLN A 33 2.64 -0.36 4.99
N SER A 34 1.98 0.41 5.82
CA SER A 34 2.59 1.15 6.93
C SER A 34 1.51 1.43 7.97
N SER A 35 1.89 1.91 9.15
CA SER A 35 0.90 2.36 10.16
C SER A 35 0.85 3.87 10.23
N ASN A 36 -0.12 4.39 11.00
CA ASN A 36 -0.22 5.83 11.26
C ASN A 36 0.97 6.40 12.03
N ASN A 37 1.64 5.55 12.80
CA ASN A 37 2.75 5.95 13.69
C ASN A 37 4.12 5.57 13.15
N LYS A 38 4.19 4.80 12.06
CA LYS A 38 5.46 4.27 11.56
C LYS A 38 5.42 4.10 10.05
N SER A 39 6.33 4.78 9.38
CA SER A 39 6.57 4.61 7.95
C SER A 39 7.27 3.29 7.66
N GLY A 40 7.02 2.73 6.49
CA GLY A 40 7.68 1.51 6.05
C GLY A 40 7.21 1.07 4.67
N HIS A 41 7.87 0.04 4.15
CA HIS A 41 7.50 -0.66 2.94
C HIS A 41 7.12 -2.11 3.34
N TRP A 42 6.15 -2.22 4.22
CA TRP A 42 5.77 -3.50 4.79
C TRP A 42 4.95 -4.35 3.82
N PRO A 43 5.07 -5.67 3.92
CA PRO A 43 4.18 -6.57 3.19
C PRO A 43 2.75 -6.50 3.73
N PHE A 44 1.79 -6.91 2.90
CA PHE A 44 0.37 -6.99 3.28
C PHE A 44 0.07 -8.36 3.89
N THR A 45 0.75 -8.68 4.97
CA THR A 45 0.51 -9.91 5.74
C THR A 45 -0.51 -9.67 6.85
N LYS A 46 -1.09 -10.75 7.36
CA LYS A 46 -2.06 -10.68 8.45
C LYS A 46 -1.52 -9.88 9.65
N GLU A 47 -0.24 -10.03 9.96
CA GLU A 47 0.41 -9.33 11.06
C GLU A 47 0.44 -7.81 10.82
N TYR A 48 0.97 -7.37 9.68
CA TYR A 48 1.09 -5.94 9.36
C TYR A 48 -0.26 -5.30 9.04
N ASN A 49 -1.21 -6.05 8.52
CA ASN A 49 -2.55 -5.53 8.23
C ASN A 49 -3.36 -5.19 9.49
N LYS A 50 -3.00 -5.72 10.66
CA LYS A 50 -3.68 -5.39 11.93
C LYS A 50 -3.58 -3.91 12.28
N THR A 51 -2.43 -3.29 12.00
CA THR A 51 -2.15 -1.88 12.29
C THR A 51 -1.93 -1.05 11.04
N GLY A 52 -2.00 -1.70 9.89
CA GLY A 52 -1.74 -1.06 8.59
C GLY A 52 -2.82 -0.06 8.21
N LYS A 53 -2.41 1.07 7.67
CA LYS A 53 -3.32 2.13 7.22
C LYS A 53 -3.84 1.93 5.80
N ILE A 54 -3.19 1.10 4.99
CA ILE A 54 -3.63 0.84 3.62
C ILE A 54 -4.63 -0.30 3.61
N ILE A 55 -5.86 0.03 3.24
CA ILE A 55 -7.00 -0.89 3.22
C ILE A 55 -7.46 -1.01 1.75
N PRO A 56 -7.35 -2.21 1.14
CA PRO A 56 -7.69 -2.41 -0.27
C PRO A 56 -9.07 -1.89 -0.68
N GLN A 57 -10.08 -2.15 0.14
CA GLN A 57 -11.44 -1.71 -0.15
C GLN A 57 -11.53 -0.19 -0.32
N LYS A 58 -10.83 0.58 0.52
CA LYS A 58 -10.82 2.05 0.42
C LYS A 58 -10.12 2.52 -0.84
N ILE A 59 -8.98 1.92 -1.19
CA ILE A 59 -8.25 2.23 -2.43
C ILE A 59 -9.14 1.97 -3.65
N LEU A 60 -9.73 0.79 -3.72
CA LEU A 60 -10.57 0.40 -4.86
C LEU A 60 -11.84 1.25 -4.97
N ASN A 61 -12.43 1.65 -3.84
CA ASN A 61 -13.59 2.54 -3.83
C ASN A 61 -13.25 3.92 -4.42
N ILE A 62 -12.09 4.49 -4.07
CA ILE A 62 -11.63 5.76 -4.61
C ILE A 62 -11.44 5.66 -6.13
N LEU A 63 -10.78 4.62 -6.60
CA LEU A 63 -10.59 4.38 -8.03
C LEU A 63 -11.93 4.25 -8.76
N LYS A 64 -12.85 3.51 -8.19
CA LYS A 64 -14.19 3.33 -8.77
C LYS A 64 -14.98 4.64 -8.82
N GLN A 65 -14.96 5.43 -7.75
CA GLN A 65 -15.64 6.72 -7.68
C GLN A 65 -15.10 7.71 -8.72
N ASN A 66 -13.81 7.63 -9.03
CA ASN A 66 -13.15 8.46 -10.05
C ASN A 66 -13.17 7.81 -11.45
N LYS A 67 -13.91 6.73 -11.62
CA LYS A 67 -14.07 6.02 -12.90
C LYS A 67 -12.75 5.52 -13.51
N ILE A 68 -11.80 5.14 -12.66
CA ILE A 68 -10.53 4.56 -13.07
C ILE A 68 -10.75 3.06 -13.28
N SER A 69 -10.69 2.61 -14.53
CA SER A 69 -10.89 1.20 -14.91
C SER A 69 -9.59 0.46 -15.26
N ASN A 70 -8.55 1.18 -15.64
CA ASN A 70 -7.26 0.64 -16.04
C ASN A 70 -6.14 1.29 -15.25
N VAL A 71 -5.63 0.57 -14.24
CA VAL A 71 -4.50 1.01 -13.42
C VAL A 71 -3.71 -0.23 -12.99
N ASP A 72 -2.39 -0.12 -13.03
CA ASP A 72 -1.51 -1.15 -12.50
C ASP A 72 -1.23 -0.88 -11.02
N LEU A 73 -1.59 -1.83 -10.16
CA LEU A 73 -1.28 -1.81 -8.74
C LEU A 73 -0.02 -2.64 -8.48
N ILE A 74 1.04 -1.99 -8.07
CA ILE A 74 2.33 -2.62 -7.79
C ILE A 74 2.57 -2.64 -6.29
N LEU A 75 2.80 -3.83 -5.74
CA LEU A 75 3.15 -3.97 -4.34
C LEU A 75 4.64 -3.67 -4.16
N GLU A 76 4.95 -2.54 -3.55
CA GLU A 76 6.31 -2.09 -3.27
C GLU A 76 6.72 -2.51 -1.86
N LEU A 77 7.36 -3.66 -1.78
CA LEU A 77 7.75 -4.26 -0.51
C LEU A 77 9.26 -4.20 -0.34
N SER A 78 9.70 -3.89 0.88
CA SER A 78 11.12 -3.89 1.23
C SER A 78 11.33 -4.70 2.50
N PHE A 79 12.30 -5.58 2.46
CA PHE A 79 12.74 -6.37 3.59
C PHE A 79 14.10 -5.84 4.04
N LYS A 80 14.16 -5.33 5.27
CA LYS A 80 15.38 -4.70 5.80
C LYS A 80 16.54 -5.68 5.96
N GLU A 81 16.21 -6.90 6.28
CA GLU A 81 17.18 -7.98 6.43
C GLU A 81 17.34 -8.66 5.07
N ARG A 82 18.31 -8.20 4.33
CA ARG A 82 18.65 -8.76 3.02
C ARG A 82 19.49 -10.03 3.16
N GLU A 83 19.03 -10.94 4.00
CA GLU A 83 19.68 -12.24 4.13
C GLU A 83 19.18 -13.14 3.00
N PRO A 84 20.08 -13.72 2.19
CA PRO A 84 19.68 -14.49 1.02
C PRO A 84 18.92 -15.78 1.34
N TRP A 85 18.84 -16.15 2.60
CA TRP A 85 18.12 -17.32 3.12
C TRP A 85 16.90 -16.99 3.97
N ASP A 86 16.45 -15.74 3.97
CA ASP A 86 15.20 -15.41 4.67
C ASP A 86 14.00 -16.00 3.94
N SER A 87 13.56 -17.17 4.42
CA SER A 87 12.41 -17.90 3.87
C SER A 87 11.08 -17.15 4.05
N SER A 88 11.03 -16.14 4.91
CA SER A 88 9.82 -15.34 5.14
C SER A 88 9.49 -14.40 3.99
N ILE A 89 10.46 -14.03 3.18
CA ILE A 89 10.28 -13.11 2.05
C ILE A 89 9.28 -13.68 1.05
N GLU A 90 9.50 -14.90 0.60
CA GLU A 90 8.63 -15.54 -0.39
C GLU A 90 7.19 -15.68 0.13
N SER A 91 7.03 -16.19 1.35
CA SER A 91 5.71 -16.33 1.97
C SER A 91 5.00 -14.99 2.15
N SER A 92 5.72 -13.95 2.53
CA SER A 92 5.17 -12.59 2.68
C SER A 92 4.72 -12.00 1.35
N LEU A 93 5.47 -12.23 0.26
CA LEU A 93 5.08 -11.83 -1.09
C LEU A 93 3.81 -12.54 -1.54
N ILE A 94 3.78 -13.86 -1.39
CA ILE A 94 2.61 -14.69 -1.75
C ILE A 94 1.38 -14.25 -0.95
N GLU A 95 1.52 -14.06 0.35
CA GLU A 95 0.42 -13.62 1.22
C GLU A 95 -0.10 -12.24 0.82
N SER A 96 0.80 -11.31 0.51
CA SER A 96 0.44 -9.95 0.07
C SER A 96 -0.37 -9.98 -1.23
N VAL A 97 0.07 -10.75 -2.22
CA VAL A 97 -0.66 -10.89 -3.48
C VAL A 97 -2.03 -11.53 -3.25
N LYS A 98 -2.10 -12.61 -2.47
CA LYS A 98 -3.37 -13.28 -2.13
C LYS A 98 -4.32 -12.34 -1.40
N TYR A 99 -3.81 -11.50 -0.50
CA TYR A 99 -4.61 -10.51 0.21
C TYR A 99 -5.29 -9.54 -0.74
N TRP A 100 -4.54 -8.95 -1.66
CA TRP A 100 -5.09 -8.00 -2.64
C TRP A 100 -6.05 -8.66 -3.64
N LYS A 101 -5.74 -9.86 -4.09
CA LYS A 101 -6.61 -10.61 -5.04
C LYS A 101 -8.02 -10.87 -4.52
N LYS A 102 -8.23 -10.91 -3.22
CA LYS A 102 -9.56 -11.07 -2.63
C LYS A 102 -10.51 -9.90 -2.94
N TYR A 103 -9.96 -8.74 -3.22
CA TYR A 103 -10.73 -7.51 -3.46
C TYR A 103 -10.85 -7.17 -4.95
N LEU A 104 -10.05 -7.80 -5.78
CA LEU A 104 -10.09 -7.64 -7.22
C LEU A 104 -11.09 -8.61 -7.85
#